data_452b42bff35742e59b3527f10180116e
#
_entry.id   452b42bff35742e59b3527f10180116e
#
_cell.length_a   1.000
_cell.length_b   1.000
_cell.length_c   1.000
_cell.angle_alpha   90.00
_cell.angle_beta   90.00
_cell.angle_gamma   90.00
#
_symmetry.space_group_name_H-M   'P 1'
#
loop_
_entity.id
_entity.type
_entity.pdbx_description
1 polymer ?
#
loop_
_entity_poly.entity_id
_entity_poly.type
_entity_poly.pdbx_seq_one_letter_code
_entity_poly.pdbx_strand_id
1 'polypeptide(L)'
;MSTLVGALREALSVPQVTINETVLELHSKDESYHQAVKPEVVVYPYHAQDVSNMMKVAQTFNRPIYPFGLGTSLEGLVIPREDGISVDFSEMNNIIEIKEKDFLVTVQPGVTRTQLNNELKKYGLFFPVDPGADATMGGMAATNASGTTSVRYGTMRDQVRNLEVILADGSIIQTGSSAAKSSSGYHLNGLFVGSEGTLGCFTSITLKVYGIPEHIVAGRAVFPTVHDAVAAVVSILQAGIPIARVELVDEASIQKVNEFSETTYPVKPTLFLEFHGNEAG
;
A
#
# COMPACT_ATOMS: atom_id res chain seq x y z
N MET A 1 9.99 -7.37 -38.22
CA MET A 1 9.86 -6.49 -37.07
C MET A 1 9.61 -7.39 -35.85
N SER A 2 10.34 -7.20 -34.76
CA SER A 2 10.08 -7.96 -33.53
C SER A 2 8.69 -7.54 -32.97
N THR A 3 7.97 -8.50 -32.41
CA THR A 3 6.72 -8.22 -31.70
C THR A 3 7.05 -7.67 -30.32
N LEU A 4 6.10 -6.96 -29.65
CA LEU A 4 6.25 -6.52 -28.26
C LEU A 4 6.71 -7.68 -27.35
N VAL A 5 6.02 -8.80 -27.42
CA VAL A 5 6.32 -10.00 -26.61
C VAL A 5 7.72 -10.56 -26.91
N GLY A 6 8.13 -10.55 -28.19
CA GLY A 6 9.48 -10.95 -28.59
C GLY A 6 10.55 -10.04 -27.96
N ALA A 7 10.37 -8.72 -28.08
CA ALA A 7 11.31 -7.75 -27.52
C ALA A 7 11.37 -7.81 -25.99
N LEU A 8 10.23 -8.02 -25.30
CA LEU A 8 10.21 -8.23 -23.85
C LEU A 8 10.97 -9.51 -23.44
N ARG A 9 10.82 -10.61 -24.19
CA ARG A 9 11.53 -11.88 -23.92
C ARG A 9 13.03 -11.79 -24.20
N GLU A 10 13.46 -10.91 -25.11
CA GLU A 10 14.88 -10.62 -25.36
C GLU A 10 15.49 -9.74 -24.26
N ALA A 11 14.71 -8.76 -23.76
CA ALA A 11 15.17 -7.81 -22.75
C ALA A 11 15.17 -8.36 -21.32
N LEU A 12 14.32 -9.36 -21.05
CA LEU A 12 14.14 -10.03 -19.76
C LEU A 12 14.50 -11.51 -19.88
N SER A 13 13.58 -12.39 -19.54
CA SER A 13 13.69 -13.83 -19.80
C SER A 13 12.31 -14.39 -20.14
N VAL A 14 12.30 -15.57 -20.79
CA VAL A 14 11.04 -16.19 -21.22
C VAL A 14 10.06 -16.44 -20.07
N PRO A 15 10.48 -16.93 -18.88
CA PRO A 15 9.58 -17.15 -17.74
C PRO A 15 8.94 -15.86 -17.19
N GLN A 16 9.58 -14.71 -17.37
CA GLN A 16 9.10 -13.43 -16.87
C GLN A 16 7.99 -12.81 -17.75
N VAL A 17 7.73 -13.36 -18.95
CA VAL A 17 6.83 -12.74 -19.94
C VAL A 17 5.78 -13.76 -20.37
N THR A 18 4.52 -13.51 -20.04
CA THR A 18 3.42 -14.44 -20.34
C THR A 18 2.27 -13.76 -21.06
N ILE A 19 1.68 -14.53 -21.98
CA ILE A 19 0.41 -14.24 -22.68
C ILE A 19 -0.60 -15.35 -22.39
N ASN A 20 -0.42 -16.08 -21.30
CA ASN A 20 -1.37 -17.12 -20.89
C ASN A 20 -2.73 -16.49 -20.59
N GLU A 21 -3.78 -17.01 -21.21
CA GLU A 21 -5.13 -16.43 -21.15
C GLU A 21 -5.67 -16.31 -19.72
N THR A 22 -5.43 -17.33 -18.88
CA THR A 22 -5.85 -17.31 -17.47
C THR A 22 -5.13 -16.21 -16.69
N VAL A 23 -3.85 -16.00 -16.98
CA VAL A 23 -3.05 -14.94 -16.33
C VAL A 23 -3.53 -13.57 -16.79
N LEU A 24 -3.77 -13.38 -18.09
CA LEU A 24 -4.33 -12.12 -18.60
C LEU A 24 -5.71 -11.82 -17.97
N GLU A 25 -6.55 -12.85 -17.79
CA GLU A 25 -7.85 -12.70 -17.12
C GLU A 25 -7.70 -12.25 -15.65
N LEU A 26 -6.76 -12.82 -14.90
CA LEU A 26 -6.48 -12.42 -13.51
C LEU A 26 -6.02 -10.96 -13.40
N HIS A 27 -5.32 -10.45 -14.41
CA HIS A 27 -4.82 -9.08 -14.45
C HIS A 27 -5.76 -8.09 -15.16
N SER A 28 -6.97 -8.53 -15.49
CA SER A 28 -7.96 -7.70 -16.20
C SER A 28 -8.87 -6.89 -15.29
N LYS A 29 -8.86 -7.14 -13.98
CA LYS A 29 -9.82 -6.60 -13.02
C LYS A 29 -9.20 -6.39 -11.64
N ASP A 30 -9.87 -5.60 -10.83
CA ASP A 30 -9.68 -5.46 -9.39
C ASP A 30 -11.00 -5.69 -8.64
N GLU A 31 -11.09 -5.28 -7.39
CA GLU A 31 -12.31 -5.41 -6.56
C GLU A 31 -13.37 -4.33 -6.86
N SER A 32 -13.15 -3.48 -7.88
CA SER A 32 -14.09 -2.45 -8.27
C SER A 32 -15.22 -3.01 -9.15
N TYR A 33 -16.23 -2.14 -9.40
CA TYR A 33 -17.33 -2.45 -10.31
C TYR A 33 -17.00 -2.24 -11.80
N HIS A 34 -15.79 -1.79 -12.11
CA HIS A 34 -15.39 -1.48 -13.47
C HIS A 34 -15.32 -2.73 -14.36
N GLN A 35 -15.58 -2.51 -15.64
CA GLN A 35 -15.50 -3.59 -16.63
C GLN A 35 -14.08 -4.11 -16.76
N ALA A 36 -13.90 -5.42 -16.70
CA ALA A 36 -12.62 -6.08 -16.91
C ALA A 36 -12.10 -5.85 -18.33
N VAL A 37 -10.81 -5.50 -18.43
CA VAL A 37 -10.08 -5.34 -19.70
C VAL A 37 -8.73 -6.05 -19.57
N LYS A 38 -8.43 -6.98 -20.48
CA LYS A 38 -7.19 -7.76 -20.45
C LYS A 38 -5.99 -6.92 -20.92
N PRO A 39 -4.83 -7.03 -20.27
CA PRO A 39 -3.58 -6.53 -20.83
C PRO A 39 -3.16 -7.34 -22.07
N GLU A 40 -2.29 -6.77 -22.90
CA GLU A 40 -1.68 -7.47 -24.04
C GLU A 40 -0.68 -8.55 -23.57
N VAL A 41 -0.01 -8.30 -22.45
CA VAL A 41 1.02 -9.16 -21.87
C VAL A 41 1.16 -8.88 -20.38
N VAL A 42 1.53 -9.90 -19.59
CA VAL A 42 1.93 -9.76 -18.18
C VAL A 42 3.42 -10.03 -18.04
N VAL A 43 4.09 -9.18 -17.25
CA VAL A 43 5.53 -9.26 -16.97
C VAL A 43 5.76 -9.37 -15.47
N TYR A 44 6.61 -10.31 -15.05
CA TYR A 44 7.04 -10.55 -13.67
C TYR A 44 8.51 -10.15 -13.51
N PRO A 45 8.85 -8.92 -13.11
CA PRO A 45 10.22 -8.52 -12.86
C PRO A 45 10.76 -9.18 -11.59
N TYR A 46 12.06 -9.49 -11.59
CA TYR A 46 12.79 -9.98 -10.39
C TYR A 46 13.65 -8.89 -9.76
N HIS A 47 14.07 -7.90 -10.56
CA HIS A 47 15.00 -6.85 -10.16
C HIS A 47 14.63 -5.49 -10.78
N ALA A 48 15.15 -4.42 -10.20
CA ALA A 48 14.98 -3.05 -10.72
C ALA A 48 15.42 -2.91 -12.19
N GLN A 49 16.49 -3.62 -12.58
CA GLN A 49 16.99 -3.60 -13.95
C GLN A 49 15.99 -4.21 -14.94
N ASP A 50 15.22 -5.22 -14.55
CA ASP A 50 14.17 -5.81 -15.38
C ASP A 50 13.09 -4.77 -15.68
N VAL A 51 12.64 -4.03 -14.63
CA VAL A 51 11.67 -2.95 -14.79
C VAL A 51 12.23 -1.86 -15.72
N SER A 52 13.50 -1.46 -15.54
CA SER A 52 14.16 -0.47 -16.43
C SER A 52 14.19 -0.94 -17.89
N ASN A 53 14.56 -2.20 -18.13
CA ASN A 53 14.61 -2.78 -19.48
C ASN A 53 13.20 -2.84 -20.10
N MET A 54 12.21 -3.27 -19.33
CA MET A 54 10.80 -3.29 -19.75
C MET A 54 10.29 -1.89 -20.11
N MET A 55 10.58 -0.84 -19.31
CA MET A 55 10.22 0.55 -19.61
C MET A 55 10.73 0.99 -20.98
N LYS A 56 11.99 0.68 -21.31
CA LYS A 56 12.59 1.00 -22.60
C LYS A 56 11.89 0.29 -23.76
N VAL A 57 11.53 -0.98 -23.56
CA VAL A 57 10.74 -1.73 -24.56
C VAL A 57 9.36 -1.11 -24.72
N ALA A 58 8.66 -0.83 -23.62
CA ALA A 58 7.33 -0.21 -23.63
C ALA A 58 7.34 1.13 -24.38
N GLN A 59 8.36 1.97 -24.13
CA GLN A 59 8.56 3.24 -24.85
C GLN A 59 8.77 3.01 -26.35
N THR A 60 9.60 2.03 -26.74
CA THR A 60 9.87 1.72 -28.15
C THR A 60 8.60 1.27 -28.90
N PHE A 61 7.72 0.54 -28.23
CA PHE A 61 6.46 0.05 -28.80
C PHE A 61 5.27 0.98 -28.54
N ASN A 62 5.48 2.10 -27.84
CA ASN A 62 4.43 3.03 -27.43
C ASN A 62 3.29 2.31 -26.70
N ARG A 63 3.64 1.50 -25.69
CA ARG A 63 2.66 0.75 -24.87
C ARG A 63 2.61 1.29 -23.45
N PRO A 64 1.41 1.52 -22.91
CA PRO A 64 1.23 1.89 -21.51
C PRO A 64 1.61 0.73 -20.59
N ILE A 65 1.96 1.08 -19.34
CA ILE A 65 2.32 0.15 -18.28
C ILE A 65 1.31 0.29 -17.15
N TYR A 66 0.83 -0.84 -16.66
CA TYR A 66 -0.11 -0.96 -15.56
C TYR A 66 0.53 -1.76 -14.41
N PRO A 67 1.09 -1.08 -13.39
CA PRO A 67 1.66 -1.77 -12.22
C PRO A 67 0.57 -2.54 -11.47
N PHE A 68 0.87 -3.78 -11.13
CA PHE A 68 -0.06 -4.69 -10.46
C PHE A 68 0.55 -5.22 -9.15
N GLY A 69 -0.22 -5.18 -8.07
CA GLY A 69 0.12 -5.80 -6.79
C GLY A 69 -0.76 -7.04 -6.54
N LEU A 70 -1.76 -6.91 -5.65
CA LEU A 70 -2.74 -7.97 -5.38
C LEU A 70 -4.13 -7.70 -6.01
N GLY A 71 -4.30 -6.61 -6.74
CA GLY A 71 -5.59 -6.27 -7.35
C GLY A 71 -6.70 -5.92 -6.35
N THR A 72 -6.34 -5.54 -5.10
CA THR A 72 -7.28 -5.21 -4.02
C THR A 72 -7.81 -3.77 -4.07
N SER A 73 -7.54 -3.03 -5.13
CA SER A 73 -8.04 -1.67 -5.33
C SER A 73 -9.55 -1.68 -5.60
N LEU A 74 -10.21 -0.57 -5.22
CA LEU A 74 -11.64 -0.34 -5.45
C LEU A 74 -11.93 0.71 -6.52
N GLU A 75 -10.87 1.20 -7.21
CA GLU A 75 -10.96 2.36 -8.12
C GLU A 75 -10.64 2.03 -9.58
N GLY A 76 -10.42 0.75 -9.91
CA GLY A 76 -10.07 0.32 -11.26
C GLY A 76 -8.62 0.63 -11.66
N LEU A 77 -7.72 0.86 -10.71
CA LEU A 77 -6.37 1.36 -10.94
C LEU A 77 -5.49 0.41 -11.78
N VAL A 78 -5.70 -0.89 -11.65
CA VAL A 78 -4.90 -1.92 -12.33
C VAL A 78 -5.51 -2.38 -13.64
N ILE A 79 -6.74 -1.93 -13.94
CA ILE A 79 -7.47 -2.33 -15.15
C ILE A 79 -6.93 -1.57 -16.35
N PRO A 80 -6.42 -2.26 -17.39
CA PRO A 80 -5.97 -1.59 -18.60
C PRO A 80 -7.11 -0.81 -19.28
N ARG A 81 -6.79 0.37 -19.81
CA ARG A 81 -7.72 1.15 -20.64
C ARG A 81 -7.56 0.87 -22.13
N GLU A 82 -6.39 0.40 -22.51
CA GLU A 82 -6.00 0.05 -23.87
C GLU A 82 -4.92 -1.04 -23.81
N ASP A 83 -4.54 -1.59 -24.94
CA ASP A 83 -3.46 -2.57 -25.04
C ASP A 83 -2.20 -2.07 -24.34
N GLY A 84 -1.66 -2.90 -23.46
CA GLY A 84 -0.47 -2.53 -22.69
C GLY A 84 0.07 -3.68 -21.86
N ILE A 85 1.05 -3.35 -21.04
CA ILE A 85 1.82 -4.28 -20.24
C ILE A 85 1.35 -4.21 -18.80
N SER A 86 0.78 -5.29 -18.26
CA SER A 86 0.61 -5.41 -16.81
C SER A 86 1.91 -5.88 -16.19
N VAL A 87 2.36 -5.21 -15.14
CA VAL A 87 3.62 -5.51 -14.43
C VAL A 87 3.30 -6.01 -13.05
N ASP A 88 3.41 -7.30 -12.85
CA ASP A 88 3.12 -7.97 -11.58
C ASP A 88 4.39 -8.05 -10.73
N PHE A 89 4.36 -7.39 -9.58
CA PHE A 89 5.48 -7.34 -8.64
C PHE A 89 5.53 -8.49 -7.64
N SER A 90 4.72 -9.55 -7.81
CA SER A 90 4.67 -10.68 -6.87
C SER A 90 6.01 -11.40 -6.69
N GLU A 91 6.87 -11.39 -7.71
CA GLU A 91 8.21 -11.98 -7.65
C GLU A 91 9.26 -11.04 -6.99
N MET A 92 8.91 -9.76 -6.79
CA MET A 92 9.72 -8.80 -6.03
C MET A 92 9.18 -8.68 -4.59
N ASN A 93 9.31 -9.72 -3.80
CA ASN A 93 8.67 -9.87 -2.49
C ASN A 93 9.64 -10.09 -1.32
N ASN A 94 10.89 -9.66 -1.46
CA ASN A 94 11.90 -9.80 -0.42
C ASN A 94 11.89 -8.60 0.55
N ILE A 95 12.05 -8.90 1.84
CA ILE A 95 12.47 -7.92 2.85
C ILE A 95 13.99 -7.80 2.72
N ILE A 96 14.45 -6.65 2.21
CA ILE A 96 15.86 -6.44 1.84
C ILE A 96 16.73 -6.23 3.09
N GLU A 97 16.28 -5.37 4.00
CA GLU A 97 17.04 -5.01 5.20
C GLU A 97 16.12 -4.55 6.32
N ILE A 98 16.38 -4.97 7.55
CA ILE A 98 15.75 -4.45 8.77
C ILE A 98 16.82 -3.78 9.62
N LYS A 99 16.71 -2.47 9.80
CA LYS A 99 17.54 -1.65 10.70
C LYS A 99 16.77 -1.38 11.99
N GLU A 100 16.74 -2.37 12.88
CA GLU A 100 15.94 -2.30 14.11
C GLU A 100 16.23 -1.06 14.97
N LYS A 101 17.50 -0.68 15.10
CA LYS A 101 17.96 0.47 15.91
C LYS A 101 17.59 1.81 15.28
N ASP A 102 17.41 1.84 13.97
CA ASP A 102 17.03 3.04 13.21
C ASP A 102 15.50 3.12 13.01
N PHE A 103 14.77 2.08 13.42
CA PHE A 103 13.34 1.94 13.17
C PHE A 103 13.00 2.03 11.68
N LEU A 104 13.80 1.37 10.85
CA LEU A 104 13.64 1.33 9.40
C LEU A 104 13.61 -0.09 8.88
N VAL A 105 12.85 -0.29 7.80
CA VAL A 105 12.88 -1.50 6.99
C VAL A 105 12.89 -1.12 5.52
N THR A 106 13.66 -1.84 4.72
CA THR A 106 13.64 -1.71 3.26
C THR A 106 13.09 -2.98 2.65
N VAL A 107 12.09 -2.84 1.79
CA VAL A 107 11.35 -3.96 1.19
C VAL A 107 11.20 -3.77 -0.31
N GLN A 108 11.00 -4.87 -1.02
CA GLN A 108 10.54 -4.86 -2.40
C GLN A 108 9.01 -4.63 -2.47
N PRO A 109 8.48 -4.13 -3.59
CA PRO A 109 7.09 -3.68 -3.69
C PRO A 109 6.04 -4.79 -3.52
N GLY A 110 6.36 -6.03 -3.82
CA GLY A 110 5.47 -7.19 -3.69
C GLY A 110 5.34 -7.74 -2.26
N VAL A 111 6.13 -7.24 -1.30
CA VAL A 111 5.98 -7.64 0.11
C VAL A 111 4.62 -7.21 0.62
N THR A 112 3.85 -8.15 1.20
CA THR A 112 2.54 -7.82 1.80
C THR A 112 2.69 -7.25 3.21
N ARG A 113 1.67 -6.53 3.68
CA ARG A 113 1.62 -6.02 5.05
C ARG A 113 1.72 -7.16 6.09
N THR A 114 1.00 -8.24 5.84
CA THR A 114 1.03 -9.42 6.72
C THR A 114 2.43 -10.05 6.77
N GLN A 115 3.07 -10.26 5.61
CA GLN A 115 4.43 -10.77 5.54
C GLN A 115 5.41 -9.87 6.31
N LEU A 116 5.32 -8.54 6.09
CA LEU A 116 6.18 -7.57 6.76
C LEU A 116 6.01 -7.60 8.28
N ASN A 117 4.78 -7.55 8.78
CA ASN A 117 4.53 -7.53 10.22
C ASN A 117 4.89 -8.86 10.91
N ASN A 118 4.72 -10.00 10.23
CA ASN A 118 5.17 -11.30 10.75
C ASN A 118 6.71 -11.32 10.93
N GLU A 119 7.46 -10.70 10.04
CA GLU A 119 8.92 -10.60 10.16
C GLU A 119 9.32 -9.59 11.24
N LEU A 120 8.76 -8.37 11.21
CA LEU A 120 9.07 -7.30 12.15
C LEU A 120 8.79 -7.68 13.61
N LYS A 121 7.78 -8.50 13.86
CA LYS A 121 7.43 -8.99 15.20
C LYS A 121 8.61 -9.69 15.91
N LYS A 122 9.51 -10.33 15.17
CA LYS A 122 10.70 -11.00 15.71
C LYS A 122 11.69 -10.00 16.35
N TYR A 123 11.59 -8.73 15.97
CA TYR A 123 12.41 -7.62 16.44
C TYR A 123 11.67 -6.69 17.41
N GLY A 124 10.46 -7.06 17.84
CA GLY A 124 9.62 -6.20 18.67
C GLY A 124 9.09 -4.96 17.93
N LEU A 125 9.03 -5.02 16.60
CA LEU A 125 8.62 -3.92 15.73
C LEU A 125 7.32 -4.23 14.98
N PHE A 126 6.65 -3.19 14.48
CA PHE A 126 5.52 -3.31 13.58
C PHE A 126 5.42 -2.14 12.60
N PHE A 127 4.76 -2.39 11.47
CA PHE A 127 4.39 -1.39 10.49
C PHE A 127 2.91 -1.00 10.71
N PRO A 128 2.59 0.29 10.92
CA PRO A 128 1.29 0.68 11.49
C PRO A 128 0.16 0.85 10.49
N VAL A 129 0.43 1.13 9.21
CA VAL A 129 -0.65 1.39 8.24
C VAL A 129 -1.42 0.10 7.95
N ASP A 130 -2.74 0.13 8.21
CA ASP A 130 -3.60 -1.05 8.23
C ASP A 130 -4.85 -0.89 7.34
N PRO A 131 -4.69 -0.86 6.00
CA PRO A 131 -5.85 -0.87 5.11
C PRO A 131 -6.70 -2.12 5.31
N GLY A 132 -7.97 -2.06 4.92
CA GLY A 132 -8.92 -3.16 5.14
C GLY A 132 -8.54 -4.49 4.49
N ALA A 133 -7.79 -4.45 3.38
CA ALA A 133 -7.24 -5.63 2.71
C ALA A 133 -5.77 -5.85 3.07
N ASP A 134 -5.28 -7.10 2.95
CA ASP A 134 -3.85 -7.37 2.96
C ASP A 134 -3.27 -6.96 1.61
N ALA A 135 -2.64 -5.81 1.57
CA ALA A 135 -2.10 -5.20 0.35
C ALA A 135 -0.57 -5.28 0.30
N THR A 136 0.00 -5.12 -0.89
CA THR A 136 1.46 -5.04 -1.06
C THR A 136 1.98 -3.66 -0.69
N MET A 137 3.23 -3.58 -0.23
CA MET A 137 3.88 -2.31 0.12
C MET A 137 3.96 -1.36 -1.07
N GLY A 138 4.18 -1.89 -2.29
CA GLY A 138 4.16 -1.12 -3.52
C GLY A 138 2.80 -0.52 -3.83
N GLY A 139 1.73 -1.32 -3.74
CA GLY A 139 0.36 -0.86 -3.91
C GLY A 139 -0.04 0.17 -2.86
N MET A 140 0.28 -0.09 -1.59
CA MET A 140 0.01 0.85 -0.49
C MET A 140 0.73 2.20 -0.68
N ALA A 141 2.00 2.18 -1.11
CA ALA A 141 2.73 3.41 -1.41
C ALA A 141 2.14 4.13 -2.62
N ALA A 142 1.78 3.40 -3.68
CA ALA A 142 1.21 3.96 -4.89
C ALA A 142 -0.13 4.66 -4.64
N THR A 143 -0.98 4.13 -3.77
CA THR A 143 -2.30 4.71 -3.45
C THR A 143 -2.29 5.65 -2.24
N ASN A 144 -1.13 5.87 -1.60
CA ASN A 144 -1.03 6.56 -0.31
C ASN A 144 -2.01 5.97 0.71
N ALA A 145 -1.98 4.66 0.88
CA ALA A 145 -2.92 3.94 1.72
C ALA A 145 -2.97 4.50 3.14
N SER A 146 -4.15 4.45 3.72
CA SER A 146 -4.44 4.76 5.12
C SER A 146 -5.10 3.56 5.78
N GLY A 147 -5.36 3.66 7.07
CA GLY A 147 -6.07 2.67 7.83
C GLY A 147 -6.57 3.25 9.14
N THR A 148 -7.11 2.39 9.99
CA THR A 148 -7.74 2.79 11.26
C THR A 148 -6.74 3.42 12.24
N THR A 149 -5.45 3.05 12.13
CA THR A 149 -4.35 3.58 12.96
C THR A 149 -3.77 4.90 12.45
N SER A 150 -4.24 5.41 11.31
CA SER A 150 -3.69 6.63 10.70
C SER A 150 -3.88 7.88 11.55
N VAL A 151 -4.85 7.90 12.45
CA VAL A 151 -5.05 9.00 13.42
C VAL A 151 -3.80 9.23 14.30
N ARG A 152 -3.05 8.16 14.62
CA ARG A 152 -1.83 8.22 15.41
C ARG A 152 -0.57 8.22 14.57
N TYR A 153 -0.51 7.34 13.59
CA TYR A 153 0.74 7.03 12.89
C TYR A 153 0.83 7.71 11.52
N GLY A 154 -0.27 8.29 11.02
CA GLY A 154 -0.32 8.87 9.67
C GLY A 154 -0.58 7.82 8.58
N THR A 155 -0.47 8.26 7.34
CA THR A 155 -0.69 7.45 6.13
C THR A 155 0.62 6.87 5.60
N MET A 156 0.57 6.16 4.47
CA MET A 156 1.79 5.67 3.80
C MET A 156 2.81 6.77 3.55
N ARG A 157 2.36 7.97 3.17
CA ARG A 157 3.24 9.14 2.91
C ARG A 157 4.09 9.50 4.11
N ASP A 158 3.56 9.35 5.32
CA ASP A 158 4.27 9.65 6.56
C ASP A 158 5.32 8.57 6.91
N GLN A 159 5.13 7.36 6.40
CA GLN A 159 6.01 6.23 6.67
C GLN A 159 7.15 6.09 5.67
N VAL A 160 6.95 6.50 4.42
CA VAL A 160 7.96 6.34 3.38
C VAL A 160 9.14 7.31 3.61
N ARG A 161 10.35 6.74 3.71
CA ARG A 161 11.61 7.48 3.85
C ARG A 161 12.37 7.60 2.55
N ASN A 162 12.31 6.56 1.72
CA ASN A 162 12.94 6.54 0.41
C ASN A 162 12.20 5.57 -0.51
N LEU A 163 12.16 5.90 -1.80
CA LEU A 163 11.73 5.02 -2.88
C LEU A 163 12.85 4.91 -3.89
N GLU A 164 13.09 3.70 -4.36
CA GLU A 164 13.73 3.49 -5.64
C GLU A 164 12.64 3.43 -6.71
N VAL A 165 12.72 4.32 -7.68
CA VAL A 165 11.69 4.49 -8.71
C VAL A 165 12.32 4.33 -10.08
N ILE A 166 11.67 3.56 -10.93
CA ILE A 166 11.99 3.47 -12.36
C ILE A 166 11.07 4.40 -13.12
N LEU A 167 11.64 5.41 -13.75
CA LEU A 167 10.91 6.38 -14.56
C LEU A 167 10.53 5.82 -15.93
N ALA A 168 9.68 6.53 -16.66
CA ALA A 168 9.18 6.11 -17.98
C ALA A 168 10.29 5.90 -19.03
N ASP A 169 11.43 6.59 -18.91
CA ASP A 169 12.60 6.42 -19.77
C ASP A 169 13.52 5.26 -19.34
N GLY A 170 13.16 4.55 -18.26
CA GLY A 170 13.96 3.48 -17.66
C GLY A 170 15.06 3.98 -16.72
N SER A 171 15.15 5.27 -16.42
CA SER A 171 16.08 5.81 -15.43
C SER A 171 15.70 5.33 -14.02
N ILE A 172 16.70 4.98 -13.21
CA ILE A 172 16.55 4.56 -11.83
C ILE A 172 16.93 5.74 -10.93
N ILE A 173 16.00 6.17 -10.07
CA ILE A 173 16.23 7.27 -9.14
C ILE A 173 15.93 6.88 -7.71
N GLN A 174 16.52 7.63 -6.76
CA GLN A 174 16.19 7.58 -5.34
C GLN A 174 15.48 8.88 -4.96
N THR A 175 14.36 8.79 -4.22
CA THR A 175 13.51 9.95 -3.91
C THR A 175 13.80 10.60 -2.57
N GLY A 176 14.51 9.90 -1.68
CA GLY A 176 14.79 10.33 -0.32
C GLY A 176 16.08 9.74 0.23
N SER A 177 16.11 9.57 1.54
CA SER A 177 17.22 8.93 2.26
C SER A 177 16.73 8.26 3.53
N SER A 178 17.60 7.51 4.20
CA SER A 178 17.30 6.91 5.53
C SER A 178 17.18 7.94 6.67
N ALA A 179 17.54 9.21 6.43
CA ALA A 179 17.50 10.23 7.48
C ALA A 179 16.04 10.56 7.87
N ALA A 180 15.79 10.61 9.17
CA ALA A 180 14.47 10.95 9.71
C ALA A 180 14.08 12.42 9.41
N LYS A 181 15.07 13.29 9.20
CA LYS A 181 14.90 14.72 8.90
C LYS A 181 15.87 15.13 7.80
N SER A 182 15.37 15.85 6.81
CA SER A 182 16.18 16.51 5.79
C SER A 182 15.60 17.89 5.50
N SER A 183 16.48 18.86 5.29
CA SER A 183 16.14 20.21 4.80
C SER A 183 16.65 20.44 3.36
N SER A 184 17.13 19.39 2.69
CA SER A 184 17.78 19.48 1.38
C SER A 184 16.82 19.06 0.27
N GLY A 185 16.71 19.88 -0.77
CA GLY A 185 16.02 19.55 -2.01
C GLY A 185 14.50 19.48 -1.91
N TYR A 186 13.89 18.94 -2.96
CA TYR A 186 12.46 18.72 -3.03
C TYR A 186 12.05 17.46 -2.25
N HIS A 187 10.83 17.47 -1.72
CA HIS A 187 10.24 16.32 -1.05
C HIS A 187 9.64 15.34 -2.08
N LEU A 188 10.51 14.60 -2.78
CA LEU A 188 10.09 13.71 -3.87
C LEU A 188 9.25 12.53 -3.37
N ASN A 189 9.51 12.00 -2.17
CA ASN A 189 8.64 10.97 -1.58
C ASN A 189 7.17 11.40 -1.60
N GLY A 190 6.87 12.64 -1.22
CA GLY A 190 5.52 13.20 -1.22
C GLY A 190 4.92 13.38 -2.62
N LEU A 191 5.74 13.47 -3.67
CA LEU A 191 5.30 13.49 -5.05
C LEU A 191 4.93 12.09 -5.55
N PHE A 192 5.79 11.09 -5.28
CA PHE A 192 5.63 9.74 -5.80
C PHE A 192 4.61 8.91 -5.01
N VAL A 193 4.54 9.05 -3.68
CA VAL A 193 3.53 8.37 -2.86
C VAL A 193 2.15 8.93 -3.19
N GLY A 194 1.26 8.07 -3.65
CA GLY A 194 -0.06 8.45 -4.15
C GLY A 194 -0.09 8.77 -5.65
N SER A 195 0.97 8.42 -6.39
CA SER A 195 1.03 8.63 -7.86
C SER A 195 0.33 7.55 -8.67
N GLU A 196 -0.05 6.44 -8.06
CA GLU A 196 -0.81 5.33 -8.66
C GLU A 196 -0.15 4.80 -9.95
N GLY A 197 1.20 4.73 -9.96
CA GLY A 197 1.98 4.27 -11.12
C GLY A 197 2.14 5.29 -12.25
N THR A 198 1.53 6.47 -12.17
CA THR A 198 1.56 7.48 -13.24
C THR A 198 2.92 8.18 -13.41
N LEU A 199 3.77 8.16 -12.38
CA LEU A 199 5.09 8.79 -12.40
C LEU A 199 6.24 7.78 -12.50
N GLY A 200 5.98 6.49 -12.36
CA GLY A 200 6.98 5.43 -12.41
C GLY A 200 6.62 4.22 -11.57
N CYS A 201 7.44 3.18 -11.63
CA CYS A 201 7.29 1.94 -10.86
C CYS A 201 8.25 1.91 -9.67
N PHE A 202 7.77 1.51 -8.51
CA PHE A 202 8.59 1.35 -7.31
C PHE A 202 9.24 -0.03 -7.32
N THR A 203 10.53 -0.09 -7.02
CA THR A 203 11.30 -1.34 -6.95
C THR A 203 11.92 -1.59 -5.58
N SER A 204 12.04 -0.55 -4.75
CA SER A 204 12.43 -0.65 -3.35
C SER A 204 11.78 0.48 -2.54
N ILE A 205 11.37 0.16 -1.32
CA ILE A 205 10.65 1.08 -0.43
C ILE A 205 11.28 1.00 0.95
N THR A 206 11.84 2.12 1.43
CA THR A 206 12.31 2.23 2.81
C THR A 206 11.23 2.87 3.66
N LEU A 207 10.82 2.17 4.71
CA LEU A 207 9.70 2.49 5.57
C LEU A 207 10.15 2.72 7.00
N LYS A 208 9.49 3.67 7.65
CA LYS A 208 9.56 3.83 9.11
C LYS A 208 8.69 2.75 9.76
N VAL A 209 9.20 2.14 10.83
CA VAL A 209 8.51 1.18 11.68
C VAL A 209 8.52 1.65 13.13
N TYR A 210 7.76 0.99 13.99
CA TYR A 210 7.54 1.39 15.37
C TYR A 210 7.71 0.20 16.30
N GLY A 211 8.06 0.46 17.56
CA GLY A 211 8.02 -0.55 18.61
C GLY A 211 6.59 -1.02 18.85
N ILE A 212 6.42 -2.32 19.07
CA ILE A 212 5.12 -2.88 19.46
C ILE A 212 4.73 -2.29 20.83
N PRO A 213 3.53 -1.68 20.96
CA PRO A 213 3.07 -1.16 22.24
C PRO A 213 3.01 -2.25 23.32
N GLU A 214 3.48 -1.94 24.53
CA GLU A 214 3.42 -2.87 25.68
C GLU A 214 1.98 -3.12 26.11
N HIS A 215 1.15 -2.05 26.09
CA HIS A 215 -0.26 -2.12 26.45
C HIS A 215 -1.14 -1.56 25.33
N ILE A 216 -2.16 -2.32 25.02
CA ILE A 216 -3.22 -1.94 24.08
C ILE A 216 -4.54 -2.05 24.82
N VAL A 217 -5.26 -0.95 24.93
CA VAL A 217 -6.60 -0.89 25.52
C VAL A 217 -7.60 -0.55 24.45
N ALA A 218 -8.57 -1.44 24.23
CA ALA A 218 -9.68 -1.23 23.30
C ALA A 218 -10.94 -0.85 24.07
N GLY A 219 -11.74 0.05 23.51
CA GLY A 219 -13.01 0.49 24.07
C GLY A 219 -14.08 0.69 23.02
N ARG A 220 -15.33 0.63 23.45
CA ARG A 220 -16.49 0.98 22.64
C ARG A 220 -17.34 2.00 23.38
N ALA A 221 -17.71 3.09 22.72
CA ALA A 221 -18.57 4.12 23.26
C ALA A 221 -19.77 4.34 22.32
N VAL A 222 -20.98 4.35 22.91
CA VAL A 222 -22.25 4.56 22.19
C VAL A 222 -22.75 5.98 22.46
N PHE A 223 -23.20 6.66 21.42
CA PHE A 223 -23.61 8.06 21.49
C PHE A 223 -25.06 8.23 21.06
N PRO A 224 -25.77 9.29 21.58
CA PRO A 224 -27.10 9.60 21.13
C PRO A 224 -27.17 10.00 19.66
N THR A 225 -26.15 10.75 19.16
CA THR A 225 -26.07 11.25 17.78
C THR A 225 -24.66 11.14 17.23
N VAL A 226 -24.55 11.17 15.89
CA VAL A 226 -23.24 11.25 15.21
C VAL A 226 -22.48 12.52 15.64
N HIS A 227 -23.20 13.63 15.86
CA HIS A 227 -22.61 14.90 16.32
C HIS A 227 -21.89 14.72 17.67
N ASP A 228 -22.53 14.05 18.64
CA ASP A 228 -21.93 13.81 19.95
C ASP A 228 -20.69 12.92 19.86
N ALA A 229 -20.73 11.89 18.99
CA ALA A 229 -19.57 11.02 18.74
C ALA A 229 -18.39 11.82 18.15
N VAL A 230 -18.65 12.66 17.16
CA VAL A 230 -17.62 13.52 16.54
C VAL A 230 -17.08 14.52 17.55
N ALA A 231 -17.93 15.16 18.36
CA ALA A 231 -17.50 16.08 19.41
C ALA A 231 -16.59 15.42 20.44
N ALA A 232 -16.86 14.15 20.80
CA ALA A 232 -16.00 13.37 21.68
C ALA A 232 -14.61 13.14 21.06
N VAL A 233 -14.54 12.76 19.78
CA VAL A 233 -13.27 12.57 19.07
C VAL A 233 -12.46 13.86 19.05
N VAL A 234 -13.10 14.98 18.69
CA VAL A 234 -12.45 16.31 18.68
C VAL A 234 -11.90 16.65 20.08
N SER A 235 -12.67 16.41 21.13
CA SER A 235 -12.24 16.65 22.51
C SER A 235 -11.03 15.80 22.92
N ILE A 236 -11.00 14.52 22.52
CA ILE A 236 -9.88 13.59 22.75
C ILE A 236 -8.61 14.14 22.09
N LEU A 237 -8.71 14.55 20.82
CA LEU A 237 -7.57 15.06 20.06
C LEU A 237 -7.08 16.41 20.61
N GLN A 238 -7.99 17.32 20.98
CA GLN A 238 -7.66 18.61 21.60
C GLN A 238 -7.01 18.46 22.96
N ALA A 239 -7.36 17.42 23.71
CA ALA A 239 -6.74 17.11 24.99
C ALA A 239 -5.34 16.48 24.85
N GLY A 240 -4.86 16.21 23.61
CA GLY A 240 -3.59 15.59 23.33
C GLY A 240 -3.50 14.11 23.77
N ILE A 241 -4.65 13.45 23.91
CA ILE A 241 -4.72 12.02 24.28
C ILE A 241 -4.21 11.20 23.10
N PRO A 242 -3.22 10.30 23.28
CA PRO A 242 -2.58 9.56 22.21
C PRO A 242 -3.45 8.37 21.74
N ILE A 243 -4.65 8.69 21.21
CA ILE A 243 -5.52 7.67 20.64
C ILE A 243 -4.86 7.02 19.42
N ALA A 244 -4.86 5.68 19.39
CA ALA A 244 -4.17 4.93 18.35
C ALA A 244 -5.09 4.54 17.20
N ARG A 245 -6.38 4.34 17.51
CA ARG A 245 -7.41 3.99 16.53
C ARG A 245 -8.72 4.62 16.94
N VAL A 246 -9.46 5.15 15.98
CA VAL A 246 -10.82 5.63 16.18
C VAL A 246 -11.65 5.38 14.92
N GLU A 247 -12.73 4.62 15.08
CA GLU A 247 -13.66 4.30 14.01
C GLU A 247 -15.06 4.70 14.44
N LEU A 248 -15.71 5.53 13.63
CA LEU A 248 -17.12 5.89 13.80
C LEU A 248 -17.96 5.00 12.89
N VAL A 249 -18.88 4.28 13.51
CA VAL A 249 -19.87 3.45 12.81
C VAL A 249 -21.26 4.02 13.09
N ASP A 250 -22.00 4.36 12.05
CA ASP A 250 -23.34 4.90 12.16
C ASP A 250 -24.40 3.82 12.45
N GLU A 251 -25.64 4.27 12.68
CA GLU A 251 -26.77 3.40 13.02
C GLU A 251 -27.05 2.35 11.95
N ALA A 252 -27.02 2.78 10.67
CA ALA A 252 -27.32 1.88 9.54
C ALA A 252 -26.25 0.79 9.39
N SER A 253 -24.99 1.17 9.57
CA SER A 253 -23.85 0.23 9.54
C SER A 253 -23.89 -0.72 10.73
N ILE A 254 -24.19 -0.24 11.95
CA ILE A 254 -24.36 -1.11 13.13
C ILE A 254 -25.49 -2.12 12.90
N GLN A 255 -26.63 -1.69 12.33
CA GLN A 255 -27.71 -2.59 12.01
C GLN A 255 -27.25 -3.70 11.05
N LYS A 256 -26.51 -3.35 10.00
CA LYS A 256 -25.96 -4.33 9.04
C LYS A 256 -24.94 -5.27 9.67
N VAL A 257 -24.07 -4.77 10.53
CA VAL A 257 -23.13 -5.60 11.30
C VAL A 257 -23.89 -6.59 12.18
N ASN A 258 -24.94 -6.16 12.90
CA ASN A 258 -25.75 -7.05 13.70
C ASN A 258 -26.43 -8.16 12.88
N GLU A 259 -26.98 -7.80 11.69
CA GLU A 259 -27.62 -8.76 10.78
C GLU A 259 -26.60 -9.76 10.21
N PHE A 260 -25.41 -9.30 9.80
CA PHE A 260 -24.41 -10.14 9.13
C PHE A 260 -23.61 -11.02 10.11
N SER A 261 -23.24 -10.46 11.28
CA SER A 261 -22.36 -11.11 12.26
C SER A 261 -23.11 -11.68 13.46
N GLU A 262 -24.45 -11.68 13.43
CA GLU A 262 -25.32 -12.16 14.53
C GLU A 262 -24.98 -11.51 15.88
N THR A 263 -24.62 -10.22 15.86
CA THR A 263 -24.30 -9.45 17.06
C THR A 263 -25.52 -8.66 17.57
N THR A 264 -25.43 -8.13 18.80
CA THR A 264 -26.51 -7.37 19.45
C THR A 264 -26.05 -5.99 19.89
N TYR A 265 -25.24 -5.32 19.07
CA TYR A 265 -24.83 -3.95 19.38
C TYR A 265 -26.03 -3.00 19.38
N PRO A 266 -26.09 -2.02 20.31
CA PRO A 266 -27.09 -0.96 20.24
C PRO A 266 -27.06 -0.28 18.89
N VAL A 267 -28.21 -0.15 18.20
CA VAL A 267 -28.33 0.50 16.89
C VAL A 267 -28.31 2.01 17.13
N LYS A 268 -27.10 2.53 17.33
CA LYS A 268 -26.78 3.95 17.58
C LYS A 268 -25.36 4.25 17.08
N PRO A 269 -25.02 5.52 16.83
CA PRO A 269 -23.65 5.92 16.51
C PRO A 269 -22.67 5.40 17.56
N THR A 270 -21.67 4.69 17.11
CA THR A 270 -20.72 3.99 17.99
C THR A 270 -19.29 4.32 17.59
N LEU A 271 -18.44 4.66 18.55
CA LEU A 271 -17.00 4.75 18.39
C LEU A 271 -16.34 3.44 18.86
N PHE A 272 -15.49 2.89 18.02
CA PHE A 272 -14.52 1.87 18.40
C PHE A 272 -13.15 2.53 18.55
N LEU A 273 -12.56 2.39 19.73
CA LEU A 273 -11.39 3.16 20.17
C LEU A 273 -10.29 2.19 20.57
N GLU A 274 -9.03 2.57 20.30
CA GLU A 274 -7.86 1.84 20.79
C GLU A 274 -6.80 2.84 21.22
N PHE A 275 -6.19 2.56 22.36
CA PHE A 275 -5.11 3.34 22.95
C PHE A 275 -3.87 2.47 23.08
N HIS A 276 -2.73 3.03 22.67
CA HIS A 276 -1.43 2.39 22.80
C HIS A 276 -0.60 3.11 23.86
N GLY A 277 -0.05 2.37 24.79
CA GLY A 277 0.74 2.92 25.88
C GLY A 277 1.83 1.97 26.38
N ASN A 278 2.42 2.35 27.51
CA ASN A 278 3.30 1.54 28.33
C ASN A 278 2.79 1.56 29.77
N GLU A 279 3.44 0.81 30.69
CA GLU A 279 3.00 0.72 32.09
C GLU A 279 2.98 2.09 32.83
N ALA A 280 3.67 3.09 32.32
CA ALA A 280 3.83 4.39 32.99
C ALA A 280 2.83 5.46 32.51
N GLY A 281 2.03 5.20 31.47
CA GLY A 281 1.09 6.21 30.97
C GLY A 281 0.11 5.71 29.91
#